data_3d2e6358a14f34e6d5e4e0c19ddb63b8
#
_entry.id   3d2e6358a14f34e6d5e4e0c19ddb63b8
#
_cell.length_a   1.000
_cell.length_b   1.000
_cell.length_c   1.000
_cell.angle_alpha   90.00
_cell.angle_beta   90.00
_cell.angle_gamma   90.00
#
_symmetry.space_group_name_H-M   'P 1'
#
loop_
_entity.id
_entity.type
_entity.pdbx_description
1 polymer ?
#
loop_
_entity_poly.entity_id
_entity_poly.type
_entity_poly.pdbx_seq_one_letter_code
_entity_poly.pdbx_strand_id
1 'polypeptide(L)'
;ILLYFFPQSLGLAESGNTGFIALFDPFSDWIKNKPASQWFVYGTLYTLAILLFGIKFILKYKGNKYQQIRTVSVMFFQLCFAFLIPEVLERLNQPSMDLKNMWPLNYYFFFDWNLDKLLQSGTLGLFMLGWSIALMLVISPVLTYFFGKRWYCSWVCGCGGLAETAGDPFRHL
;
A
#
# COMPACT_ATOMS: atom_id res chain seq x y z
N ILE A 1 7.61 -9.00 -11.16
CA ILE A 1 7.22 -9.99 -12.18
C ILE A 1 7.43 -11.40 -11.62
N LEU A 2 8.64 -11.81 -11.17
CA LEU A 2 8.92 -13.16 -10.67
C LEU A 2 8.03 -13.55 -9.48
N LEU A 3 7.88 -12.68 -8.49
CA LEU A 3 7.00 -12.90 -7.32
C LEU A 3 5.53 -13.08 -7.70
N TYR A 4 5.09 -12.51 -8.80
CA TYR A 4 3.69 -12.58 -9.23
C TYR A 4 3.41 -13.82 -10.06
N PHE A 5 4.28 -14.14 -11.04
CA PHE A 5 4.05 -15.25 -11.98
C PHE A 5 4.67 -16.57 -11.54
N PHE A 6 5.76 -16.53 -10.76
CA PHE A 6 6.52 -17.72 -10.36
C PHE A 6 6.84 -17.72 -8.87
N PRO A 7 5.84 -17.62 -7.97
CA PRO A 7 6.07 -17.60 -6.53
C PRO A 7 6.71 -18.90 -6.01
N GLN A 8 6.38 -20.03 -6.65
CA GLN A 8 6.92 -21.34 -6.29
C GLN A 8 8.44 -21.43 -6.53
N SER A 9 8.97 -20.79 -7.58
CA SER A 9 10.41 -20.76 -7.85
C SER A 9 11.20 -19.95 -6.81
N LEU A 10 10.52 -19.09 -6.06
CA LEU A 10 11.10 -18.28 -4.98
C LEU A 10 10.89 -18.92 -3.59
N GLY A 11 10.27 -20.10 -3.55
CA GLY A 11 10.16 -20.89 -2.35
C GLY A 11 8.79 -20.85 -1.65
N LEU A 12 7.73 -20.43 -2.33
CA LEU A 12 6.36 -20.58 -1.83
C LEU A 12 5.91 -22.02 -2.01
N ALA A 13 5.72 -22.75 -0.92
CA ALA A 13 5.18 -24.11 -0.95
C ALA A 13 4.06 -24.28 0.09
N GLU A 14 3.12 -25.18 -0.18
CA GLU A 14 2.00 -25.47 0.73
C GLU A 14 2.47 -26.11 2.05
N SER A 15 3.62 -26.77 2.02
CA SER A 15 4.21 -27.46 3.18
C SER A 15 5.13 -26.57 4.05
N GLY A 16 5.32 -25.30 3.66
CA GLY A 16 6.19 -24.36 4.35
C GLY A 16 7.07 -23.57 3.38
N ASN A 17 7.33 -22.30 3.72
CA ASN A 17 8.14 -21.44 2.88
C ASN A 17 9.61 -21.87 2.86
N THR A 18 10.22 -21.84 1.69
CA THR A 18 11.65 -22.12 1.49
C THR A 18 12.30 -20.99 0.68
N GLY A 19 13.64 -20.96 0.65
CA GLY A 19 14.37 -19.99 -0.17
C GLY A 19 14.17 -18.52 0.23
N PHE A 20 13.93 -17.69 -0.77
CA PHE A 20 13.84 -16.23 -0.56
C PHE A 20 12.63 -15.81 0.30
N ILE A 21 11.50 -16.47 0.16
CA ILE A 21 10.27 -16.15 0.91
C ILE A 21 10.44 -16.47 2.38
N ALA A 22 11.14 -17.59 2.72
CA ALA A 22 11.41 -17.97 4.10
C ALA A 22 12.23 -16.92 4.89
N LEU A 23 13.02 -16.11 4.22
CA LEU A 23 13.73 -15.00 4.84
C LEU A 23 12.80 -13.96 5.49
N PHE A 24 11.58 -13.84 4.96
CA PHE A 24 10.57 -12.90 5.45
C PHE A 24 9.61 -13.53 6.48
N ASP A 25 9.68 -14.83 6.72
CA ASP A 25 8.81 -15.52 7.69
C ASP A 25 8.92 -14.93 9.11
N PRO A 26 10.12 -14.73 9.72
CA PRO A 26 10.21 -14.18 11.06
C PRO A 26 9.61 -12.77 11.17
N PHE A 27 9.69 -11.99 10.10
CA PHE A 27 9.09 -10.66 10.05
C PHE A 27 7.57 -10.72 9.88
N SER A 28 7.07 -11.66 9.07
CA SER A 28 5.64 -11.92 8.90
C SER A 28 5.01 -12.45 10.19
N ASP A 29 5.66 -13.40 10.86
CA ASP A 29 5.17 -13.97 12.12
C ASP A 29 5.11 -12.91 13.23
N TRP A 30 6.08 -12.00 13.28
CA TRP A 30 6.05 -10.90 14.24
C TRP A 30 4.88 -9.94 14.03
N ILE A 31 4.51 -9.66 12.78
CA ILE A 31 3.41 -8.72 12.46
C ILE A 31 2.04 -9.42 12.52
N LYS A 32 1.87 -10.55 11.83
CA LYS A 32 0.56 -11.17 11.61
C LYS A 32 0.37 -12.58 12.17
N ASN A 33 1.39 -13.17 12.81
CA ASN A 33 1.38 -14.56 13.31
C ASN A 33 1.03 -15.60 12.23
N LYS A 34 1.46 -15.38 11.00
CA LYS A 34 1.24 -16.27 9.85
C LYS A 34 2.51 -16.28 8.99
N PRO A 35 2.80 -17.38 8.27
CA PRO A 35 3.93 -17.45 7.36
C PRO A 35 3.79 -16.38 6.25
N ALA A 36 4.92 -15.94 5.71
CA ALA A 36 4.96 -14.92 4.70
C ALA A 36 4.25 -15.37 3.41
N SER A 37 3.32 -14.57 2.94
CA SER A 37 2.70 -14.75 1.63
C SER A 37 3.49 -13.99 0.55
N GLN A 38 3.30 -14.36 -0.72
CA GLN A 38 3.89 -13.61 -1.84
C GLN A 38 3.52 -12.12 -1.81
N TRP A 39 2.30 -11.80 -1.38
CA TRP A 39 1.80 -10.42 -1.29
C TRP A 39 2.46 -9.65 -0.15
N PHE A 40 2.73 -10.32 0.97
CA PHE A 40 3.47 -9.74 2.09
C PHE A 40 4.90 -9.39 1.68
N VAL A 41 5.61 -10.31 1.01
CA VAL A 41 6.97 -10.05 0.51
C VAL A 41 6.98 -8.91 -0.50
N TYR A 42 6.02 -8.91 -1.43
CA TYR A 42 5.86 -7.81 -2.39
C TYR A 42 5.61 -6.46 -1.68
N GLY A 43 4.67 -6.41 -0.74
CA GLY A 43 4.34 -5.22 0.03
C GLY A 43 5.53 -4.69 0.83
N THR A 44 6.29 -5.59 1.47
CA THR A 44 7.50 -5.26 2.23
C THR A 44 8.58 -4.67 1.34
N LEU A 45 8.92 -5.33 0.23
CA LEU A 45 9.92 -4.84 -0.73
C LEU A 45 9.53 -3.50 -1.36
N TYR A 46 8.25 -3.36 -1.71
CA TYR A 46 7.72 -2.13 -2.28
C TYR A 46 7.77 -0.96 -1.29
N THR A 47 7.37 -1.20 -0.05
CA THR A 47 7.44 -0.20 1.03
C THR A 47 8.89 0.17 1.33
N LEU A 48 9.79 -0.82 1.41
CA LEU A 48 11.22 -0.58 1.60
C LEU A 48 11.81 0.29 0.49
N ALA A 49 11.47 0.01 -0.77
CA ALA A 49 11.92 0.82 -1.91
C ALA A 49 11.47 2.27 -1.77
N ILE A 50 10.18 2.51 -1.43
CA ILE A 50 9.66 3.86 -1.25
C ILE A 50 10.36 4.59 -0.10
N LEU A 51 10.64 3.91 1.01
CA LEU A 51 11.34 4.49 2.14
C LEU A 51 12.80 4.85 1.77
N LEU A 52 13.54 3.95 1.14
CA LEU A 52 14.93 4.18 0.76
C LEU A 52 15.08 5.33 -0.26
N PHE A 53 14.29 5.29 -1.33
CA PHE A 53 14.32 6.36 -2.33
C PHE A 53 13.76 7.68 -1.79
N GLY A 54 12.74 7.61 -0.91
CA GLY A 54 12.20 8.78 -0.23
C GLY A 54 13.22 9.46 0.66
N ILE A 55 13.95 8.72 1.49
CA ILE A 55 15.03 9.26 2.34
C ILE A 55 16.13 9.89 1.47
N LYS A 56 16.58 9.19 0.42
CA LYS A 56 17.57 9.73 -0.53
C LYS A 56 17.09 11.05 -1.16
N PHE A 57 15.83 11.12 -1.56
CA PHE A 57 15.24 12.31 -2.15
C PHE A 57 15.16 13.48 -1.15
N ILE A 58 14.74 13.23 0.10
CA ILE A 58 14.69 14.23 1.16
C ILE A 58 16.10 14.79 1.43
N LEU A 59 17.12 13.93 1.49
CA LEU A 59 18.50 14.35 1.69
C LEU A 59 19.03 15.21 0.53
N LYS A 60 18.63 14.91 -0.71
CA LYS A 60 18.99 15.69 -1.89
C LYS A 60 18.33 17.08 -1.89
N TYR A 61 17.05 17.16 -1.51
CA TYR A 61 16.25 18.40 -1.56
C TYR A 61 16.05 19.05 -0.18
N LYS A 62 17.10 19.14 0.64
CA LYS A 62 17.04 19.72 1.99
C LYS A 62 16.54 21.17 2.04
N GLY A 63 16.70 21.94 0.97
CA GLY A 63 16.27 23.34 0.90
C GLY A 63 14.79 23.54 0.49
N ASN A 64 14.11 22.50 0.03
CA ASN A 64 12.75 22.60 -0.49
C ASN A 64 11.73 21.90 0.41
N LYS A 65 11.14 22.65 1.35
CA LYS A 65 10.16 22.13 2.32
C LYS A 65 8.94 21.48 1.66
N TYR A 66 8.47 21.98 0.54
CA TYR A 66 7.33 21.41 -0.18
C TYR A 66 7.61 19.98 -0.65
N GLN A 67 8.77 19.76 -1.27
CA GLN A 67 9.17 18.43 -1.74
C GLN A 67 9.36 17.45 -0.58
N GLN A 68 9.94 17.92 0.53
CA GLN A 68 10.11 17.10 1.73
C GLN A 68 8.78 16.66 2.33
N ILE A 69 7.85 17.60 2.57
CA ILE A 69 6.53 17.31 3.15
C ILE A 69 5.76 16.34 2.26
N ARG A 70 5.79 16.54 0.94
CA ARG A 70 5.13 15.66 -0.01
C ARG A 70 5.70 14.24 0.02
N THR A 71 7.02 14.10 0.03
CA THR A 71 7.69 12.79 0.10
C THR A 71 7.39 12.09 1.42
N VAL A 72 7.45 12.80 2.54
CA VAL A 72 7.09 12.26 3.85
C VAL A 72 5.64 11.80 3.89
N SER A 73 4.72 12.55 3.29
CA SER A 73 3.31 12.16 3.16
C SER A 73 3.16 10.82 2.42
N VAL A 74 3.81 10.66 1.27
CA VAL A 74 3.77 9.39 0.52
C VAL A 74 4.36 8.24 1.33
N MET A 75 5.50 8.44 2.00
CA MET A 75 6.13 7.43 2.86
C MET A 75 5.19 7.01 4.01
N PHE A 76 4.53 7.99 4.64
CA PHE A 76 3.57 7.75 5.71
C PHE A 76 2.36 6.93 5.22
N PHE A 77 1.71 7.36 4.15
CA PHE A 77 0.55 6.64 3.61
C PHE A 77 0.92 5.23 3.11
N GLN A 78 2.11 5.06 2.55
CA GLN A 78 2.55 3.74 2.13
C GLN A 78 2.84 2.82 3.33
N LEU A 79 3.56 3.29 4.33
CA LEU A 79 3.92 2.49 5.49
C LEU A 79 2.69 2.17 6.35
N CYS A 80 1.89 3.18 6.70
CA CYS A 80 0.77 3.00 7.62
C CYS A 80 -0.45 2.40 6.94
N PHE A 81 -0.94 3.02 5.87
CA PHE A 81 -2.23 2.67 5.26
C PHE A 81 -2.15 1.51 4.27
N ALA A 82 -1.06 1.41 3.51
CA ALA A 82 -0.94 0.37 2.52
C ALA A 82 -0.27 -0.91 3.03
N PHE A 83 0.54 -0.82 4.09
CA PHE A 83 1.27 -1.96 4.62
C PHE A 83 0.80 -2.35 6.04
N LEU A 84 0.96 -1.48 7.05
CA LEU A 84 0.68 -1.86 8.44
C LEU A 84 -0.79 -2.16 8.71
N ILE A 85 -1.72 -1.32 8.28
CA ILE A 85 -3.14 -1.50 8.58
C ILE A 85 -3.68 -2.80 7.97
N PRO A 86 -3.47 -3.13 6.68
CA PRO A 86 -3.92 -4.40 6.11
C PRO A 86 -3.36 -5.63 6.83
N GLU A 87 -2.07 -5.61 7.20
CA GLU A 87 -1.43 -6.73 7.89
C GLU A 87 -1.95 -6.91 9.33
N VAL A 88 -2.21 -5.81 10.04
CA VAL A 88 -2.83 -5.86 11.38
C VAL A 88 -4.28 -6.34 11.30
N LEU A 89 -5.04 -5.91 10.30
CA LEU A 89 -6.40 -6.41 10.07
C LEU A 89 -6.40 -7.92 9.76
N GLU A 90 -5.44 -8.40 8.97
CA GLU A 90 -5.27 -9.83 8.70
C GLU A 90 -4.94 -10.62 9.97
N ARG A 91 -4.13 -10.06 10.89
CA ARG A 91 -3.87 -10.66 12.21
C ARG A 91 -5.14 -10.80 13.04
N LEU A 92 -6.06 -9.84 12.94
CA LEU A 92 -7.35 -9.86 13.65
C LEU A 92 -8.43 -10.69 12.92
N ASN A 93 -8.07 -11.40 11.85
CA ASN A 93 -9.00 -12.13 10.96
C ASN A 93 -10.13 -11.23 10.40
N GLN A 94 -9.83 -9.95 10.20
CA GLN A 94 -10.72 -8.98 9.59
C GLN A 94 -10.39 -8.81 8.11
N PRO A 95 -11.32 -8.28 7.27
CA PRO A 95 -11.03 -8.05 5.87
C PRO A 95 -9.87 -7.03 5.73
N SER A 96 -8.74 -7.52 5.20
CA SER A 96 -7.55 -6.71 4.98
C SER A 96 -7.69 -5.90 3.70
N MET A 97 -7.91 -4.60 3.83
CA MET A 97 -8.00 -3.67 2.70
C MET A 97 -7.12 -2.45 2.90
N ASP A 98 -6.58 -1.95 1.79
CA ASP A 98 -5.86 -0.68 1.77
C ASP A 98 -6.86 0.49 1.79
N LEU A 99 -6.97 1.16 2.94
CA LEU A 99 -7.92 2.27 3.17
C LEU A 99 -7.73 3.46 2.22
N LYS A 100 -6.54 3.64 1.67
CA LYS A 100 -6.28 4.70 0.68
C LYS A 100 -6.67 4.31 -0.74
N ASN A 101 -6.72 3.00 -1.03
CA ASN A 101 -6.95 2.46 -2.37
C ASN A 101 -8.30 1.73 -2.45
N MET A 102 -9.33 2.31 -1.84
CA MET A 102 -10.70 1.82 -1.95
C MET A 102 -11.39 2.36 -3.20
N TRP A 103 -12.66 1.98 -3.40
CA TRP A 103 -13.43 2.51 -4.52
C TRP A 103 -13.44 4.05 -4.53
N PRO A 104 -13.26 4.71 -5.68
CA PRO A 104 -13.24 4.18 -7.05
C PRO A 104 -11.87 3.67 -7.56
N LEU A 105 -10.82 3.74 -6.76
CA LEU A 105 -9.46 3.37 -7.16
C LEU A 105 -9.27 1.85 -7.23
N ASN A 106 -10.06 1.10 -6.46
CA ASN A 106 -10.09 -0.35 -6.49
C ASN A 106 -11.39 -0.83 -7.16
N TYR A 107 -11.30 -1.31 -8.39
CA TYR A 107 -12.47 -1.77 -9.16
C TYR A 107 -13.05 -3.11 -8.68
N TYR A 108 -12.29 -3.91 -7.91
CA TYR A 108 -12.79 -5.14 -7.28
C TYR A 108 -13.68 -4.88 -6.07
N PHE A 109 -13.81 -3.64 -5.62
CA PHE A 109 -14.46 -3.33 -4.34
C PHE A 109 -15.91 -3.82 -4.29
N PHE A 110 -16.67 -3.69 -5.38
CA PHE A 110 -18.08 -4.10 -5.48
C PHE A 110 -18.30 -5.50 -6.06
N PHE A 111 -17.26 -6.32 -6.19
CA PHE A 111 -17.48 -7.71 -6.57
C PHE A 111 -18.11 -8.50 -5.43
N ASP A 112 -19.03 -9.44 -5.79
CA ASP A 112 -19.84 -10.20 -4.83
C ASP A 112 -19.00 -10.84 -3.72
N TRP A 113 -17.90 -11.51 -4.08
CA TRP A 113 -16.99 -12.15 -3.11
C TRP A 113 -16.38 -11.16 -2.11
N ASN A 114 -16.20 -9.90 -2.49
CA ASN A 114 -15.63 -8.87 -1.64
C ASN A 114 -16.70 -8.22 -0.78
N LEU A 115 -17.89 -7.95 -1.34
CA LEU A 115 -19.05 -7.47 -0.60
C LEU A 115 -19.49 -8.45 0.47
N ASP A 116 -19.53 -9.74 0.16
CA ASP A 116 -19.88 -10.78 1.13
C ASP A 116 -18.92 -10.80 2.32
N LYS A 117 -17.62 -10.70 2.07
CA LYS A 117 -16.62 -10.58 3.14
C LYS A 117 -16.81 -9.32 4.00
N LEU A 118 -17.11 -8.19 3.37
CA LEU A 118 -17.37 -6.93 4.08
C LEU A 118 -18.64 -7.01 4.92
N LEU A 119 -19.72 -7.56 4.40
CA LEU A 119 -20.98 -7.72 5.11
C LEU A 119 -20.87 -8.72 6.27
N GLN A 120 -20.11 -9.81 6.09
CA GLN A 120 -19.86 -10.79 7.15
C GLN A 120 -19.00 -10.26 8.28
N SER A 121 -18.13 -9.27 8.03
CA SER A 121 -17.30 -8.65 9.07
C SER A 121 -18.04 -7.61 9.93
N GLY A 122 -19.33 -7.42 9.72
CA GLY A 122 -20.21 -6.59 10.56
C GLY A 122 -19.86 -5.10 10.52
N THR A 123 -19.66 -4.51 11.70
CA THR A 123 -19.46 -3.05 11.86
C THR A 123 -18.25 -2.52 11.10
N LEU A 124 -17.15 -3.29 11.03
CA LEU A 124 -15.94 -2.88 10.32
C LEU A 124 -16.16 -2.84 8.80
N GLY A 125 -16.86 -3.85 8.26
CA GLY A 125 -17.19 -3.87 6.84
C GLY A 125 -18.12 -2.73 6.43
N LEU A 126 -19.10 -2.42 7.28
CA LEU A 126 -19.99 -1.26 7.07
C LEU A 126 -19.22 0.06 7.10
N PHE A 127 -18.26 0.19 8.03
CA PHE A 127 -17.36 1.35 8.07
C PHE A 127 -16.54 1.48 6.78
N MET A 128 -15.96 0.38 6.28
CA MET A 128 -15.16 0.39 5.05
C MET A 128 -16.00 0.77 3.83
N LEU A 129 -17.24 0.29 3.76
CA LEU A 129 -18.19 0.65 2.71
C LEU A 129 -18.55 2.14 2.76
N GLY A 130 -18.89 2.65 3.94
CA GLY A 130 -19.15 4.08 4.16
C GLY A 130 -17.94 4.95 3.84
N TRP A 131 -16.74 4.51 4.23
CA TRP A 131 -15.49 5.19 3.92
C TRP A 131 -15.24 5.28 2.41
N SER A 132 -15.47 4.21 1.65
CA SER A 132 -15.27 4.24 0.19
C SER A 132 -16.24 5.19 -0.50
N ILE A 133 -17.51 5.22 -0.08
CA ILE A 133 -18.51 6.17 -0.58
C ILE A 133 -18.10 7.61 -0.24
N ALA A 134 -17.69 7.87 1.00
CA ALA A 134 -17.21 9.19 1.43
C ALA A 134 -15.95 9.63 0.67
N LEU A 135 -15.02 8.71 0.42
CA LEU A 135 -13.80 8.96 -0.35
C LEU A 135 -14.11 9.41 -1.77
N MET A 136 -15.10 8.79 -2.41
CA MET A 136 -15.52 9.15 -3.76
C MET A 136 -16.32 10.45 -3.82
N LEU A 137 -17.37 10.58 -3.01
CA LEU A 137 -18.33 11.66 -3.13
C LEU A 137 -17.89 12.95 -2.46
N VAL A 138 -17.10 12.86 -1.40
CA VAL A 138 -16.69 14.02 -0.59
C VAL A 138 -15.20 14.27 -0.68
N ILE A 139 -14.39 13.32 -0.28
CA ILE A 139 -12.95 13.53 -0.11
C ILE A 139 -12.26 13.80 -1.45
N SER A 140 -12.51 12.97 -2.47
CA SER A 140 -11.86 13.13 -3.77
C SER A 140 -12.24 14.42 -4.48
N PRO A 141 -13.51 14.85 -4.57
CA PRO A 141 -13.86 16.14 -5.16
C PRO A 141 -13.26 17.33 -4.41
N VAL A 142 -13.34 17.32 -3.07
CA VAL A 142 -12.79 18.39 -2.23
C VAL A 142 -11.29 18.51 -2.40
N LEU A 143 -10.56 17.39 -2.29
CA LEU A 143 -9.10 17.40 -2.47
C LEU A 143 -8.68 17.75 -3.90
N THR A 144 -9.45 17.32 -4.90
CA THR A 144 -9.20 17.71 -6.30
C THR A 144 -9.39 19.21 -6.51
N TYR A 145 -10.36 19.82 -5.85
CA TYR A 145 -10.58 21.26 -5.92
C TYR A 145 -9.42 22.05 -5.33
N PHE A 146 -8.92 21.67 -4.13
CA PHE A 146 -7.83 22.38 -3.44
C PHE A 146 -6.43 22.06 -3.96
N PHE A 147 -6.14 20.82 -4.30
CA PHE A 147 -4.80 20.33 -4.65
C PHE A 147 -4.63 19.95 -6.13
N GLY A 148 -5.69 20.05 -6.91
CA GLY A 148 -5.69 19.72 -8.34
C GLY A 148 -5.84 18.22 -8.63
N LYS A 149 -5.96 17.89 -9.92
CA LYS A 149 -6.31 16.55 -10.43
C LYS A 149 -5.35 15.43 -10.03
N ARG A 150 -4.11 15.74 -9.66
CA ARG A 150 -3.05 14.76 -9.34
C ARG A 150 -2.75 14.65 -7.84
N TRP A 151 -3.63 15.18 -6.96
CA TRP A 151 -3.39 15.18 -5.52
C TRP A 151 -3.07 13.76 -5.00
N TYR A 152 -3.85 12.76 -5.42
CA TYR A 152 -3.67 11.37 -4.98
C TYR A 152 -2.30 10.82 -5.38
N CYS A 153 -1.92 10.96 -6.66
CA CYS A 153 -0.63 10.47 -7.16
C CYS A 153 0.57 11.20 -6.53
N SER A 154 0.41 12.46 -6.17
CA SER A 154 1.50 13.28 -5.64
C SER A 154 1.69 13.15 -4.13
N TRP A 155 0.62 12.91 -3.36
CA TRP A 155 0.65 12.98 -1.90
C TRP A 155 0.38 11.65 -1.20
N VAL A 156 -0.31 10.71 -1.85
CA VAL A 156 -0.82 9.49 -1.22
C VAL A 156 -0.29 8.23 -1.89
N CYS A 157 -0.25 8.22 -3.22
CA CYS A 157 0.08 7.02 -3.99
C CYS A 157 1.58 6.71 -3.96
N GLY A 158 1.92 5.48 -3.51
CA GLY A 158 3.29 4.99 -3.52
C GLY A 158 3.92 4.92 -4.92
N CYS A 159 3.13 4.57 -5.96
CA CYS A 159 3.63 4.53 -7.35
C CYS A 159 4.05 5.91 -7.84
N GLY A 160 3.25 6.95 -7.56
CA GLY A 160 3.59 8.33 -7.89
C GLY A 160 4.83 8.81 -7.13
N GLY A 161 4.90 8.52 -5.83
CA GLY A 161 6.07 8.82 -5.01
C GLY A 161 7.34 8.11 -5.49
N LEU A 162 7.25 6.83 -5.85
CA LEU A 162 8.39 6.08 -6.39
C LEU A 162 8.84 6.64 -7.75
N ALA A 163 7.90 6.97 -8.63
CA ALA A 163 8.21 7.58 -9.92
C ALA A 163 8.94 8.93 -9.77
N GLU A 164 8.57 9.73 -8.77
CA GLU A 164 9.23 11.00 -8.51
C GLU A 164 10.60 10.87 -7.83
N THR A 165 10.73 9.93 -6.88
CA THR A 165 11.97 9.78 -6.10
C THR A 165 13.02 8.94 -6.82
N ALA A 166 12.64 7.77 -7.34
CA ALA A 166 13.52 6.91 -8.10
C ALA A 166 13.76 7.43 -9.53
N GLY A 167 12.74 8.07 -10.14
CA GLY A 167 12.83 8.67 -11.48
C GLY A 167 13.50 10.04 -11.53
N ASP A 168 13.84 10.64 -10.40
CA ASP A 168 14.45 11.97 -10.33
C ASP A 168 15.72 12.15 -11.18
N PRO A 169 16.64 11.17 -11.28
CA PRO A 169 17.82 11.27 -12.15
C PRO A 169 17.48 11.40 -13.63
N PHE A 170 16.31 10.92 -14.05
CA PHE A 170 15.87 10.88 -15.45
C PHE A 170 14.90 12.02 -15.81
N ARG A 171 14.65 12.95 -14.89
CA ARG A 171 13.68 14.03 -15.08
C ARG A 171 14.08 15.04 -16.16
N HIS A 172 15.34 15.07 -16.55
CA HIS A 172 15.92 16.01 -17.52
C HIS A 172 16.25 15.37 -18.87
N LEU A 173 15.88 14.08 -19.04
CA LEU A 173 15.96 13.40 -20.32
C LEU A 173 14.65 13.53 -21.09
#